data_6aacd39b8a1a1471a38e4a306d7cccab
#
_entry.id   6aacd39b8a1a1471a38e4a306d7cccab
#
_cell.length_a   1.000
_cell.length_b   1.000
_cell.length_c   1.000
_cell.angle_alpha   90.00
_cell.angle_beta   90.00
_cell.angle_gamma   90.00
#
_symmetry.space_group_name_H-M   'P 1'
#
loop_
_entity.id
_entity.type
_entity.pdbx_description
1 polymer ?
#
loop_
_entity_poly.entity_id
_entity_poly.type
_entity_poly.pdbx_seq_one_letter_code
_entity_poly.pdbx_strand_id
1 'polypeptide(L)'
;MKSYLLFGAVLTAVLVGVCFAAPEPALVQRPGQWTLEVRYEHLQQLVLPWGPGGEQRFWYTIVTVTNRTGMDADFYPKCDLMTDTFQILPAGKGVPPVVFDMIRQRHAGRYPLL
;
A
#
# COMPACT_ATOMS: atom_id res chain seq x y z
N MET A 1 9.61 -40.00 -41.12
CA MET A 1 8.46 -39.42 -40.37
C MET A 1 8.77 -39.24 -38.88
N LYS A 2 9.43 -40.17 -38.20
CA LYS A 2 9.71 -40.01 -36.75
C LYS A 2 10.67 -38.85 -36.38
N SER A 3 11.62 -38.52 -37.26
CA SER A 3 12.61 -37.42 -37.01
C SER A 3 12.02 -36.00 -37.06
N TYR A 4 11.02 -35.78 -37.88
CA TYR A 4 10.40 -34.45 -38.00
C TYR A 4 9.48 -34.11 -36.83
N LEU A 5 8.86 -35.16 -36.22
CA LEU A 5 8.05 -34.99 -34.99
C LEU A 5 8.90 -34.59 -33.78
N LEU A 6 10.10 -35.14 -33.66
CA LEU A 6 11.05 -34.79 -32.60
C LEU A 6 11.58 -33.33 -32.77
N PHE A 7 11.83 -32.91 -34.01
CA PHE A 7 12.29 -31.55 -34.28
C PHE A 7 11.20 -30.50 -34.02
N GLY A 8 9.94 -30.82 -34.37
CA GLY A 8 8.80 -29.97 -34.06
C GLY A 8 8.54 -29.81 -32.56
N ALA A 9 8.67 -30.89 -31.79
CA ALA A 9 8.50 -30.85 -30.33
C ALA A 9 9.59 -30.03 -29.62
N VAL A 10 10.83 -30.13 -30.07
CA VAL A 10 11.93 -29.36 -29.51
C VAL A 10 11.79 -27.86 -29.84
N LEU A 11 11.34 -27.52 -31.04
CA LEU A 11 11.12 -26.11 -31.43
C LEU A 11 9.96 -25.48 -30.65
N THR A 12 8.90 -26.25 -30.38
CA THR A 12 7.75 -25.79 -29.58
C THR A 12 8.13 -25.61 -28.11
N ALA A 13 8.98 -26.50 -27.56
CA ALA A 13 9.45 -26.39 -26.17
C ALA A 13 10.36 -25.15 -25.97
N VAL A 14 11.14 -24.77 -26.98
CA VAL A 14 12.00 -23.56 -26.91
C VAL A 14 11.17 -22.26 -26.99
N LEU A 15 10.05 -22.26 -27.72
CA LEU A 15 9.16 -21.09 -27.82
C LEU A 15 8.36 -20.80 -26.53
N VAL A 16 8.06 -21.85 -25.75
CA VAL A 16 7.31 -21.69 -24.49
C VAL A 16 8.20 -21.18 -23.34
N GLY A 17 9.52 -21.32 -23.46
CA GLY A 17 10.49 -20.89 -22.42
C GLY A 17 10.80 -19.38 -22.38
N VAL A 18 10.30 -18.59 -23.30
CA VAL A 18 10.55 -17.13 -23.34
C VAL A 18 9.33 -16.35 -22.86
N CYS A 19 8.78 -16.73 -21.71
CA CYS A 19 7.98 -15.79 -20.94
C CYS A 19 8.94 -14.78 -20.34
N PHE A 20 9.17 -13.68 -21.02
CA PHE A 20 9.85 -12.52 -20.46
C PHE A 20 9.02 -12.06 -19.26
N ALA A 21 9.52 -12.29 -18.06
CA ALA A 21 9.07 -11.51 -16.93
C ALA A 21 9.32 -10.05 -17.32
N ALA A 22 8.27 -9.26 -17.46
CA ALA A 22 8.40 -7.83 -17.69
C ALA A 22 9.31 -7.28 -16.58
N PRO A 23 10.34 -6.49 -16.91
CA PRO A 23 11.21 -5.92 -15.90
C PRO A 23 10.35 -5.10 -14.94
N GLU A 24 10.56 -5.29 -13.63
CA GLU A 24 9.88 -4.47 -12.65
C GLU A 24 10.15 -2.98 -12.94
N PRO A 25 9.11 -2.13 -12.89
CA PRO A 25 9.29 -0.71 -13.11
C PRO A 25 10.26 -0.14 -12.08
N ALA A 26 11.44 0.25 -12.52
CA ALA A 26 12.42 0.89 -11.67
C ALA A 26 12.12 2.39 -11.59
N LEU A 27 12.17 2.95 -10.37
CA LEU A 27 12.10 4.39 -10.15
C LEU A 27 13.36 5.05 -10.72
N VAL A 28 13.20 5.78 -11.81
CA VAL A 28 14.30 6.61 -12.35
C VAL A 28 14.32 7.91 -11.56
N GLN A 29 15.29 8.04 -10.66
CA GLN A 29 15.51 9.28 -9.92
C GLN A 29 16.10 10.32 -10.86
N ARG A 30 15.44 11.47 -10.97
CA ARG A 30 15.98 12.64 -11.66
C ARG A 30 16.82 13.48 -10.68
N PRO A 31 17.88 14.15 -11.14
CA PRO A 31 18.64 15.07 -10.30
C PRO A 31 17.72 16.11 -9.64
N GLY A 32 17.81 16.26 -8.32
CA GLY A 32 16.94 17.18 -7.55
C GLY A 32 15.59 16.61 -7.13
N GLN A 33 15.27 15.36 -7.46
CA GLN A 33 14.10 14.65 -6.92
C GLN A 33 14.52 13.70 -5.81
N TRP A 34 13.74 13.69 -4.74
CA TRP A 34 13.87 12.72 -3.66
C TRP A 34 12.60 11.88 -3.59
N THR A 35 12.74 10.65 -3.15
CA THR A 35 11.64 9.70 -3.04
C THR A 35 11.62 9.11 -1.64
N LEU A 36 10.46 9.06 -1.02
CA LEU A 36 10.23 8.32 0.22
C LEU A 36 9.67 6.94 -0.10
N GLU A 37 10.14 5.95 0.64
CA GLU A 37 9.54 4.61 0.59
C GLU A 37 8.28 4.61 1.45
N VAL A 38 7.15 4.27 0.87
CA VAL A 38 5.86 4.22 1.56
C VAL A 38 5.35 2.79 1.52
N ARG A 39 5.07 2.23 2.70
CA ARG A 39 4.40 0.94 2.88
C ARG A 39 3.11 1.15 3.64
N TYR A 40 2.09 0.43 3.29
CA TYR A 40 0.79 0.49 3.98
C TYR A 40 0.29 -0.92 4.30
N GLU A 41 -0.44 -1.03 5.39
CA GLU A 41 -1.13 -2.25 5.77
C GLU A 41 -2.53 -2.31 5.14
N HIS A 42 -3.14 -3.48 5.20
CA HIS A 42 -4.54 -3.62 4.80
C HIS A 42 -5.45 -2.70 5.63
N LEU A 43 -6.57 -2.32 5.04
CA LEU A 43 -7.58 -1.50 5.69
C LEU A 43 -8.19 -2.26 6.87
N GLN A 44 -8.26 -1.61 8.02
CA GLN A 44 -8.75 -2.15 9.28
C GLN A 44 -9.92 -1.33 9.79
N GLN A 45 -10.70 -1.91 10.71
CA GLN A 45 -11.84 -1.25 11.30
C GLN A 45 -11.70 -1.14 12.82
N LEU A 46 -12.00 0.03 13.35
CA LEU A 46 -12.23 0.28 14.77
C LEU A 46 -13.70 0.59 15.00
N VAL A 47 -14.31 -0.09 15.95
CA VAL A 47 -15.70 0.11 16.33
C VAL A 47 -15.75 0.71 17.72
N LEU A 48 -16.40 1.87 17.86
CA LEU A 48 -16.75 2.46 19.14
C LEU A 48 -18.21 2.11 19.46
N PRO A 49 -18.48 1.45 20.61
CA PRO A 49 -19.84 1.08 20.99
C PRO A 49 -20.69 2.28 21.46
N TRP A 50 -20.08 3.46 21.56
CA TRP A 50 -20.73 4.69 22.00
C TRP A 50 -20.45 5.84 21.03
N GLY A 51 -21.41 6.72 20.88
CA GLY A 51 -21.30 7.92 20.07
C GLY A 51 -22.69 8.57 19.86
N PRO A 52 -22.73 9.74 19.22
CA PRO A 52 -23.98 10.34 18.77
C PRO A 52 -24.66 9.39 17.77
N GLY A 53 -25.77 8.78 18.18
CA GLY A 53 -26.51 7.83 17.33
C GLY A 53 -26.11 6.35 17.50
N GLY A 54 -25.31 5.98 18.52
CA GLY A 54 -24.96 4.60 18.83
C GLY A 54 -23.58 4.18 18.39
N GLU A 55 -23.45 2.95 17.87
CA GLU A 55 -22.17 2.41 17.40
C GLU A 55 -21.59 3.22 16.23
N GLN A 56 -20.31 3.58 16.34
CA GLN A 56 -19.58 4.27 15.27
C GLN A 56 -18.42 3.41 14.76
N ARG A 57 -18.22 3.40 13.45
CA ARG A 57 -17.19 2.62 12.76
C ARG A 57 -16.21 3.54 12.05
N PHE A 58 -14.92 3.31 12.29
CA PHE A 58 -13.83 4.05 11.69
C PHE A 58 -12.94 3.09 10.91
N TRP A 59 -12.64 3.45 9.68
CA TRP A 59 -11.70 2.72 8.84
C TRP A 59 -10.33 3.38 8.91
N TYR A 60 -9.29 2.58 9.05
CA TYR A 60 -7.94 3.09 9.11
C TYR A 60 -6.95 2.10 8.48
N THR A 61 -5.80 2.61 8.08
CA THR A 61 -4.62 1.83 7.70
C THR A 61 -3.41 2.42 8.39
N ILE A 62 -2.40 1.59 8.61
CA ILE A 62 -1.10 2.04 9.12
C ILE A 62 -0.18 2.22 7.94
N VAL A 63 0.42 3.40 7.87
CA VAL A 63 1.36 3.77 6.81
C VAL A 63 2.73 3.95 7.44
N THR A 64 3.73 3.24 6.90
CA THR A 64 5.13 3.40 7.26
C THR A 64 5.83 4.17 6.17
N VAL A 65 6.45 5.28 6.54
CA VAL A 65 7.22 6.12 5.62
C VAL A 65 8.69 6.01 6.00
N THR A 66 9.52 5.63 5.05
CA THR A 66 10.97 5.52 5.26
C THR A 66 11.70 6.53 4.40
N ASN A 67 12.44 7.42 5.07
CA ASN A 67 13.32 8.39 4.41
C ASN A 67 14.72 7.79 4.30
N ARG A 68 15.16 7.50 3.08
CA ARG A 68 16.50 7.01 2.78
C ARG A 68 17.33 8.02 1.99
N THR A 69 16.92 9.28 1.97
CA THR A 69 17.58 10.33 1.18
C THR A 69 18.88 10.81 1.82
N GLY A 70 19.09 10.51 3.12
CA GLY A 70 20.22 11.06 3.89
C GLY A 70 20.08 12.52 4.30
N MET A 71 18.91 13.13 4.05
CA MET A 71 18.58 14.51 4.39
C MET A 71 17.20 14.55 5.04
N ASP A 72 16.95 15.58 5.83
CA ASP A 72 15.60 15.87 6.30
C ASP A 72 14.72 16.26 5.12
N ALA A 73 13.52 15.69 5.07
CA ALA A 73 12.55 15.95 4.03
C ALA A 73 11.19 16.30 4.65
N ASP A 74 10.61 17.41 4.21
CA ASP A 74 9.25 17.77 4.60
C ASP A 74 8.26 16.80 3.98
N PHE A 75 7.36 16.26 4.79
CA PHE A 75 6.38 15.28 4.35
C PHE A 75 4.97 15.72 4.74
N TYR A 76 4.21 16.17 3.77
CA TYR A 76 2.82 16.60 3.93
C TYR A 76 1.87 15.69 3.13
N PRO A 77 1.59 14.47 3.63
CA PRO A 77 0.75 13.54 2.89
C PRO A 77 -0.69 14.01 2.86
N LYS A 78 -1.32 13.88 1.70
CA LYS A 78 -2.76 13.95 1.56
C LYS A 78 -3.27 12.53 1.34
N CYS A 79 -4.17 12.08 2.21
CA CYS A 79 -4.81 10.77 2.09
C CYS A 79 -6.30 10.96 1.90
N ASP A 80 -6.85 10.32 0.90
CA ASP A 80 -8.28 10.30 0.64
C ASP A 80 -8.73 8.84 0.51
N LEU A 81 -9.90 8.53 0.99
CA LEU A 81 -10.56 7.24 0.79
C LEU A 81 -11.54 7.36 -0.37
N MET A 82 -11.38 6.53 -1.38
CA MET A 82 -12.38 6.37 -2.44
C MET A 82 -13.28 5.16 -2.11
N THR A 83 -14.58 5.39 -2.07
CA THR A 83 -15.58 4.34 -1.85
C THR A 83 -15.89 3.59 -3.15
N ASP A 84 -16.59 2.47 -3.06
CA ASP A 84 -17.12 1.71 -4.21
C ASP A 84 -18.12 2.52 -5.05
N THR A 85 -18.74 3.54 -4.46
CA THR A 85 -19.63 4.50 -5.15
C THR A 85 -18.88 5.72 -5.68
N PHE A 86 -17.54 5.68 -5.75
CA PHE A 86 -16.66 6.75 -6.22
C PHE A 86 -16.74 8.06 -5.41
N GLN A 87 -17.19 8.00 -4.17
CA GLN A 87 -17.09 9.15 -3.27
C GLN A 87 -15.67 9.26 -2.73
N ILE A 88 -15.16 10.48 -2.66
CA ILE A 88 -13.84 10.78 -2.10
C ILE A 88 -14.04 11.41 -0.72
N LEU A 89 -13.53 10.73 0.30
CA LEU A 89 -13.60 11.16 1.69
C LEU A 89 -12.19 11.48 2.19
N PRO A 90 -11.91 12.73 2.60
CA PRO A 90 -10.61 13.08 3.15
C PRO A 90 -10.37 12.38 4.48
N ALA A 91 -9.19 11.76 4.62
CA ALA A 91 -8.80 11.10 5.86
C ALA A 91 -8.66 12.09 7.02
N GLY A 92 -9.03 11.65 8.22
CA GLY A 92 -8.91 12.43 9.45
C GLY A 92 -10.00 13.47 9.68
N LYS A 93 -10.82 13.79 8.68
CA LYS A 93 -11.90 14.76 8.84
C LYS A 93 -13.03 14.18 9.69
N GLY A 94 -13.37 14.88 10.78
CA GLY A 94 -14.47 14.47 11.68
C GLY A 94 -14.16 13.25 12.55
N VAL A 95 -12.90 12.82 12.63
CA VAL A 95 -12.48 11.70 13.48
C VAL A 95 -12.14 12.24 14.87
N PRO A 96 -12.80 11.74 15.94
CA PRO A 96 -12.49 12.15 17.30
C PRO A 96 -11.07 11.74 17.72
N PRO A 97 -10.35 12.54 18.51
CA PRO A 97 -9.00 12.23 18.98
C PRO A 97 -8.88 10.87 19.68
N VAL A 98 -9.90 10.45 20.41
CA VAL A 98 -9.95 9.15 21.11
C VAL A 98 -9.76 7.96 20.16
N VAL A 99 -10.16 8.09 18.90
CA VAL A 99 -9.98 7.06 17.87
C VAL A 99 -8.49 6.83 17.61
N PHE A 100 -7.71 7.91 17.47
CA PHE A 100 -6.27 7.83 17.27
C PHE A 100 -5.57 7.21 18.49
N ASP A 101 -5.96 7.57 19.69
CA ASP A 101 -5.39 7.01 20.92
C ASP A 101 -5.68 5.51 21.03
N MET A 102 -6.87 5.07 20.68
CA MET A 102 -7.23 3.65 20.68
C MET A 102 -6.46 2.86 19.62
N ILE A 103 -6.28 3.42 18.41
CA ILE A 103 -5.47 2.79 17.36
C ILE A 103 -4.01 2.69 17.83
N ARG A 104 -3.46 3.75 18.41
CA ARG A 104 -2.10 3.77 18.96
C ARG A 104 -1.92 2.68 20.02
N GLN A 105 -2.83 2.57 20.98
CA GLN A 105 -2.80 1.54 22.02
C GLN A 105 -2.89 0.14 21.44
N ARG A 106 -3.78 -0.09 20.46
CA ARG A 106 -3.94 -1.38 19.80
C ARG A 106 -2.65 -1.87 19.14
N HIS A 107 -1.87 -0.95 18.61
CA HIS A 107 -0.67 -1.26 17.82
C HIS A 107 0.66 -0.96 18.53
N ALA A 108 0.63 -0.53 19.79
CA ALA A 108 1.81 -0.09 20.55
C ALA A 108 2.95 -1.13 20.56
N GLY A 109 2.62 -2.42 20.60
CA GLY A 109 3.63 -3.48 20.59
C GLY A 109 4.38 -3.62 19.27
N ARG A 110 3.75 -3.28 18.15
CA ARG A 110 4.34 -3.38 16.80
C ARG A 110 4.84 -2.04 16.27
N TYR A 111 4.17 -0.97 16.66
CA TYR A 111 4.46 0.39 16.19
C TYR A 111 4.56 1.36 17.37
N PRO A 112 5.67 1.35 18.12
CA PRO A 112 5.82 2.17 19.34
C PRO A 112 5.88 3.68 19.08
N LEU A 113 6.11 4.08 17.81
CA LEU A 113 6.20 5.49 17.40
C LEU A 113 4.93 6.01 16.70
N LEU A 114 3.84 5.26 16.76
CA LEU A 114 2.58 5.65 16.13
C LEU A 114 1.96 6.88 16.79
#